data_aee6c4571f9b4290b452143b0ff355b6
#
_entry.id   aee6c4571f9b4290b452143b0ff355b6
#
_cell.length_a   1.000
_cell.length_b   1.000
_cell.length_c   1.000
_cell.angle_alpha   90.00
_cell.angle_beta   90.00
_cell.angle_gamma   90.00
#
_symmetry.space_group_name_H-M   'P 1'
#
loop_
_entity.id
_entity.type
_entity.pdbx_description
1 polymer ?
#
loop_
_entity_poly.entity_id
_entity_poly.type
_entity_poly.pdbx_seq_one_letter_code
_entity_poly.pdbx_strand_id
1 'polypeptide(L)'
;MSYKLILCDGDSWTAGDLLDPKLEKRGITHINDERNDKYRLPKVWPYKLGKLCGIEVKNNSVAGSSNDGIVRRILDTIPKLLKQYKPEELCVIIGWSSPERKDFFTKVTGAGMLSEDTRGAGLWETLYPAELTQKHF
;
A
#
# COMPACT_ATOMS: atom_id res chain seq x y z
N MET A 1 -25.37 8.41 10.19
CA MET A 1 -23.91 8.55 10.23
C MET A 1 -23.42 8.67 8.79
N SER A 2 -22.58 9.66 8.49
CA SER A 2 -22.05 9.85 7.14
C SER A 2 -20.54 9.84 7.22
N TYR A 3 -19.90 8.83 6.63
CA TYR A 3 -18.46 8.80 6.48
C TYR A 3 -18.02 9.95 5.56
N LYS A 4 -16.89 10.57 5.89
CA LYS A 4 -16.26 11.63 5.09
C LYS A 4 -15.02 11.15 4.35
N LEU A 5 -14.35 10.14 4.90
CA LEU A 5 -13.15 9.56 4.31
C LEU A 5 -13.18 8.04 4.42
N ILE A 6 -12.82 7.37 3.34
CA ILE A 6 -12.50 5.94 3.31
C ILE A 6 -10.98 5.80 3.25
N LEU A 7 -10.38 5.25 4.30
CA LEU A 7 -8.98 4.82 4.28
C LEU A 7 -8.94 3.37 3.80
N CYS A 8 -8.25 3.14 2.68
CA CYS A 8 -7.96 1.80 2.19
C CYS A 8 -6.48 1.47 2.36
N ASP A 9 -6.17 0.25 2.76
CA ASP A 9 -4.82 -0.30 2.73
C ASP A 9 -4.85 -1.76 2.32
N GLY A 10 -3.71 -2.26 1.83
CA GLY A 10 -3.59 -3.60 1.32
C GLY A 10 -2.32 -3.81 0.52
N ASP A 11 -2.32 -4.88 -0.26
CA ASP A 11 -1.26 -5.22 -1.20
C ASP A 11 -1.57 -4.76 -2.64
N SER A 12 -0.98 -5.42 -3.64
CA SER A 12 -1.17 -5.10 -5.06
C SER A 12 -2.62 -5.16 -5.54
N TRP A 13 -3.48 -5.98 -4.93
CA TRP A 13 -4.91 -6.04 -5.26
C TRP A 13 -5.65 -4.75 -4.89
N THR A 14 -5.23 -4.11 -3.82
CA THR A 14 -5.81 -2.84 -3.35
C THR A 14 -5.08 -1.63 -3.96
N ALA A 15 -3.76 -1.71 -4.12
CA ALA A 15 -2.96 -0.69 -4.80
C ALA A 15 -3.27 -0.60 -6.29
N GLY A 16 -3.60 -1.74 -6.91
CA GLY A 16 -3.77 -1.90 -8.33
C GLY A 16 -2.43 -1.99 -9.06
N ASP A 17 -2.13 -3.18 -9.56
CA ASP A 17 -0.91 -3.46 -10.32
C ASP A 17 -1.12 -3.11 -11.80
N LEU A 18 -1.30 -1.81 -12.07
CA LEU A 18 -1.61 -1.28 -13.40
C LEU A 18 -0.62 -0.18 -13.75
N LEU A 19 0.10 -0.35 -14.84
CA LEU A 19 1.00 0.65 -15.42
C LEU A 19 0.42 1.20 -16.72
N ASP A 20 0.51 2.53 -16.90
CA ASP A 20 0.14 3.15 -18.17
C ASP A 20 1.11 2.70 -19.28
N PRO A 21 0.62 2.07 -20.36
CA PRO A 21 1.46 1.64 -21.47
C PRO A 21 2.29 2.77 -22.10
N LYS A 22 1.85 4.01 -21.97
CA LYS A 22 2.61 5.18 -22.46
C LYS A 22 3.82 5.49 -21.58
N LEU A 23 3.70 5.23 -20.27
CA LEU A 23 4.81 5.40 -19.33
C LEU A 23 5.80 4.25 -19.45
N GLU A 24 5.30 3.04 -19.62
CA GLU A 24 6.13 1.85 -19.84
C GLU A 24 7.04 2.02 -21.06
N LYS A 25 6.49 2.51 -22.19
CA LYS A 25 7.26 2.83 -23.40
C LYS A 25 8.34 3.91 -23.19
N ARG A 26 8.24 4.69 -22.11
CA ARG A 26 9.23 5.70 -21.70
C ARG A 26 10.24 5.18 -20.69
N GLY A 27 10.24 3.87 -20.41
CA GLY A 27 11.13 3.22 -19.45
C GLY A 27 10.73 3.39 -17.98
N ILE A 28 9.49 3.82 -17.70
CA ILE A 28 8.97 3.90 -16.35
C ILE A 28 8.35 2.54 -16.02
N THR A 29 8.88 1.88 -15.00
CA THR A 29 8.49 0.52 -14.63
C THR A 29 7.77 0.43 -13.29
N HIS A 30 7.79 1.51 -12.49
CA HIS A 30 7.16 1.52 -11.18
C HIS A 30 5.69 1.93 -11.25
N ILE A 31 4.81 1.05 -10.79
CA ILE A 31 3.37 1.29 -10.74
C ILE A 31 2.99 2.44 -9.78
N ASN A 32 3.79 2.67 -8.75
CA ASN A 32 3.58 3.72 -7.75
C ASN A 32 4.21 5.07 -8.16
N ASP A 33 4.68 5.23 -9.39
CA ASP A 33 5.10 6.52 -9.92
C ASP A 33 3.88 7.47 -10.00
N GLU A 34 4.00 8.67 -9.45
CA GLU A 34 2.91 9.65 -9.39
C GLU A 34 2.32 9.95 -10.78
N ARG A 35 3.15 9.89 -11.84
CA ARG A 35 2.70 10.07 -13.23
C ARG A 35 1.73 8.98 -13.67
N ASN A 36 1.77 7.80 -13.02
CA ASN A 36 0.88 6.68 -13.29
C ASN A 36 -0.47 6.82 -12.56
N ASP A 37 -0.57 7.64 -11.55
CA ASP A 37 -1.76 7.73 -10.70
C ASP A 37 -3.01 8.12 -11.50
N LYS A 38 -2.87 9.08 -12.40
CA LYS A 38 -3.99 9.50 -13.28
C LYS A 38 -4.57 8.34 -14.10
N TYR A 39 -3.75 7.38 -14.49
CA TYR A 39 -4.17 6.20 -15.24
C TYR A 39 -4.68 5.09 -14.32
N ARG A 40 -3.98 4.84 -13.21
CA ARG A 40 -4.19 3.73 -12.29
C ARG A 40 -5.36 3.95 -11.35
N LEU A 41 -5.36 5.07 -10.60
CA LEU A 41 -6.30 5.29 -9.50
C LEU A 41 -7.78 5.16 -9.90
N PRO A 42 -8.27 5.69 -11.03
CA PRO A 42 -9.67 5.51 -11.40
C PRO A 42 -10.10 4.07 -11.67
N LYS A 43 -9.16 3.16 -11.86
CA LYS A 43 -9.42 1.76 -12.21
C LYS A 43 -9.41 0.81 -11.02
N VAL A 44 -8.81 1.22 -9.89
CA VAL A 44 -8.72 0.39 -8.69
C VAL A 44 -9.99 0.48 -7.85
N TRP A 45 -10.32 -0.62 -7.18
CA TRP A 45 -11.58 -0.74 -6.45
C TRP A 45 -11.79 0.33 -5.36
N PRO A 46 -10.76 0.81 -4.61
CA PRO A 46 -10.99 1.84 -3.60
C PRO A 46 -11.60 3.12 -4.17
N TYR A 47 -11.06 3.60 -5.28
CA TYR A 47 -11.57 4.83 -5.91
C TYR A 47 -12.91 4.63 -6.60
N LYS A 48 -13.18 3.43 -7.14
CA LYS A 48 -14.51 3.09 -7.65
C LYS A 48 -15.54 3.09 -6.54
N LEU A 49 -15.20 2.53 -5.37
CA LEU A 49 -16.05 2.56 -4.19
C LEU A 49 -16.32 3.99 -3.73
N GLY A 50 -15.27 4.79 -3.58
CA GLY A 50 -15.42 6.21 -3.20
C GLY A 50 -16.33 6.98 -4.15
N LYS A 51 -16.18 6.76 -5.46
CA LYS A 51 -17.04 7.37 -6.46
C LYS A 51 -18.51 6.93 -6.32
N LEU A 52 -18.74 5.65 -6.06
CA LEU A 52 -20.10 5.12 -5.85
C LEU A 52 -20.76 5.68 -4.60
N CYS A 53 -20.00 5.85 -3.53
CA CYS A 53 -20.49 6.37 -2.25
C CYS A 53 -20.50 7.91 -2.17
N GLY A 54 -19.85 8.61 -3.10
CA GLY A 54 -19.64 10.06 -3.03
C GLY A 54 -18.72 10.46 -1.87
N ILE A 55 -17.76 9.60 -1.50
CA ILE A 55 -16.85 9.78 -0.35
C ILE A 55 -15.41 9.83 -0.85
N GLU A 56 -14.61 10.73 -0.25
CA GLU A 56 -13.18 10.80 -0.51
C GLU A 56 -12.47 9.50 -0.11
N VAL A 57 -11.46 9.10 -0.90
CA VAL A 57 -10.67 7.90 -0.64
C VAL A 57 -9.20 8.25 -0.49
N LYS A 58 -8.60 7.76 0.58
CA LYS A 58 -7.15 7.68 0.76
C LYS A 58 -6.71 6.22 0.65
N ASN A 59 -5.93 5.90 -0.38
CA ASN A 59 -5.41 4.56 -0.59
C ASN A 59 -3.91 4.53 -0.25
N ASN A 60 -3.57 3.85 0.84
CA ASN A 60 -2.19 3.69 1.33
C ASN A 60 -1.56 2.35 0.93
N SER A 61 -2.24 1.57 0.11
CA SER A 61 -1.80 0.23 -0.28
C SER A 61 -0.48 0.26 -1.03
N VAL A 62 0.34 -0.74 -0.78
CA VAL A 62 1.63 -0.93 -1.43
C VAL A 62 1.69 -2.33 -2.03
N ALA A 63 2.03 -2.41 -3.32
CA ALA A 63 2.21 -3.69 -4.00
C ALA A 63 3.30 -4.52 -3.30
N GLY A 64 3.04 -5.81 -3.12
CA GLY A 64 3.96 -6.72 -2.45
C GLY A 64 3.91 -6.70 -0.91
N SER A 65 3.10 -5.85 -0.30
CA SER A 65 3.00 -5.74 1.17
C SER A 65 2.65 -7.05 1.85
N SER A 66 3.26 -7.26 3.02
CA SER A 66 2.81 -8.22 4.02
C SER A 66 1.67 -7.64 4.88
N ASN A 67 1.03 -8.49 5.68
CA ASN A 67 0.04 -8.04 6.67
C ASN A 67 0.69 -7.18 7.76
N ASP A 68 1.94 -7.46 8.14
CA ASP A 68 2.70 -6.65 9.10
C ASP A 68 2.91 -5.22 8.57
N GLY A 69 3.27 -5.07 7.28
CA GLY A 69 3.41 -3.78 6.61
C GLY A 69 2.10 -3.00 6.54
N ILE A 70 1.00 -3.68 6.22
CA ILE A 70 -0.34 -3.09 6.20
C ILE A 70 -0.70 -2.53 7.58
N VAL A 71 -0.52 -3.32 8.66
CA VAL A 71 -0.81 -2.90 10.03
C VAL A 71 0.03 -1.67 10.41
N ARG A 72 1.34 -1.67 10.13
CA ARG A 72 2.20 -0.51 10.45
C ARG A 72 1.72 0.76 9.77
N ARG A 73 1.39 0.72 8.47
CA ARG A 73 0.88 1.90 7.75
C ARG A 73 -0.43 2.42 8.32
N ILE A 74 -1.34 1.52 8.70
CA ILE A 74 -2.60 1.88 9.33
C ILE A 74 -2.37 2.54 10.68
N LEU A 75 -1.52 1.96 11.53
CA LEU A 75 -1.19 2.51 12.85
C LEU A 75 -0.48 3.87 12.76
N ASP A 76 0.29 4.13 11.71
CA ASP A 76 0.90 5.44 11.44
C ASP A 76 -0.11 6.46 10.89
N THR A 77 -1.06 6.00 10.10
CA THR A 77 -1.99 6.87 9.36
C THR A 77 -3.19 7.30 10.19
N ILE A 78 -3.82 6.38 10.92
CA ILE A 78 -5.05 6.67 11.69
C ILE A 78 -4.85 7.84 12.68
N PRO A 79 -3.79 7.91 13.50
CA PRO A 79 -3.60 9.02 14.42
C PRO A 79 -3.47 10.38 13.71
N LYS A 80 -2.95 10.39 12.48
CA LYS A 80 -2.85 11.63 11.68
C LYS A 80 -4.21 12.06 11.14
N LEU A 81 -5.04 11.11 10.72
CA LEU A 81 -6.40 11.38 10.24
C LEU A 81 -7.32 11.84 11.37
N LEU A 82 -7.18 11.30 12.57
CA LEU A 82 -7.96 11.69 13.76
C LEU A 82 -7.70 13.12 14.23
N LYS A 83 -6.69 13.82 13.69
CA LYS A 83 -6.51 15.25 13.88
C LYS A 83 -7.45 16.11 13.02
N GLN A 84 -8.04 15.53 11.97
CA GLN A 84 -8.88 16.20 10.98
C GLN A 84 -10.31 15.67 10.94
N TYR A 85 -10.50 14.41 11.26
CA TYR A 85 -11.77 13.69 11.21
C TYR A 85 -12.12 13.10 12.58
N LYS A 86 -13.40 13.03 12.88
CA LYS A 86 -13.87 12.27 14.04
C LYS A 86 -13.85 10.76 13.71
N PRO A 87 -13.71 9.88 14.70
CA PRO A 87 -13.70 8.42 14.46
C PRO A 87 -14.89 7.92 13.64
N GLU A 88 -16.08 8.44 13.92
CA GLU A 88 -17.33 8.09 13.23
C GLU A 88 -17.42 8.59 11.78
N GLU A 89 -16.52 9.48 11.37
CA GLU A 89 -16.41 10.00 10.00
C GLU A 89 -15.44 9.20 9.13
N LEU A 90 -14.67 8.28 9.75
CA LEU A 90 -13.68 7.45 9.07
C LEU A 90 -14.22 6.03 8.83
N CYS A 91 -14.08 5.55 7.61
CA CYS A 91 -14.25 4.15 7.26
C CYS A 91 -12.89 3.57 6.90
N VAL A 92 -12.48 2.47 7.55
CA VAL A 92 -11.21 1.80 7.25
C VAL A 92 -11.50 0.45 6.59
N ILE A 93 -10.96 0.23 5.40
CA ILE A 93 -11.12 -1.01 4.66
C ILE A 93 -9.74 -1.59 4.35
N ILE A 94 -9.51 -2.82 4.79
CA ILE A 94 -8.22 -3.50 4.66
C ILE A 94 -8.36 -4.69 3.72
N GLY A 95 -7.56 -4.69 2.66
CA GLY A 95 -7.33 -5.84 1.81
C GLY A 95 -6.13 -6.63 2.33
N TRP A 96 -6.38 -7.64 3.16
CA TRP A 96 -5.29 -8.46 3.69
C TRP A 96 -4.53 -9.20 2.60
N SER A 97 -3.23 -9.27 2.75
CA SER A 97 -2.32 -10.05 1.92
C SER A 97 -2.25 -11.51 2.38
N SER A 98 -1.51 -12.34 1.66
CA SER A 98 -1.23 -13.72 2.09
C SER A 98 -0.58 -13.73 3.48
N PRO A 99 -1.07 -14.59 4.40
CA PRO A 99 -0.52 -14.70 5.76
C PRO A 99 0.92 -15.21 5.80
N GLU A 100 1.38 -15.80 4.69
CA GLU A 100 2.73 -16.34 4.55
C GLU A 100 3.78 -15.25 4.31
N ARG A 101 3.35 -14.07 3.85
CA ARG A 101 4.25 -12.92 3.68
C ARG A 101 4.59 -12.32 5.03
N LYS A 102 5.88 -12.18 5.31
CA LYS A 102 6.40 -11.63 6.55
C LYS A 102 7.38 -10.51 6.29
N ASP A 103 7.35 -9.49 7.13
CA ASP A 103 8.33 -8.41 7.10
C ASP A 103 9.44 -8.71 8.11
N PHE A 104 10.67 -8.44 7.69
CA PHE A 104 11.84 -8.53 8.53
C PHE A 104 12.55 -7.18 8.54
N PHE A 105 13.02 -6.78 9.72
CA PHE A 105 13.83 -5.59 9.85
C PHE A 105 15.26 -5.94 9.45
N THR A 106 15.75 -5.33 8.37
CA THR A 106 17.12 -5.52 7.90
C THR A 106 17.95 -4.26 8.14
N LYS A 107 19.18 -4.44 8.57
CA LYS A 107 20.20 -3.38 8.43
C LYS A 107 20.57 -3.29 6.96
N VAL A 108 20.48 -2.10 6.38
CA VAL A 108 20.74 -1.86 4.97
C VAL A 108 22.13 -2.34 4.57
N THR A 109 22.18 -3.39 3.80
CA THR A 109 23.35 -3.78 3.02
C THR A 109 22.88 -4.11 1.61
N GLY A 110 22.69 -3.08 0.82
CA GLY A 110 22.58 -3.09 -0.63
C GLY A 110 21.76 -4.19 -1.31
N ALA A 111 20.84 -3.77 -2.19
CA ALA A 111 20.17 -4.55 -3.23
C ALA A 111 19.14 -5.60 -2.76
N GLY A 112 17.99 -5.13 -2.28
CA GLY A 112 16.75 -5.87 -2.22
C GLY A 112 15.63 -4.98 -2.77
N MET A 113 14.54 -5.57 -3.26
CA MET A 113 13.35 -4.81 -3.64
C MET A 113 12.79 -4.12 -2.39
N LEU A 114 13.12 -2.84 -2.24
CA LEU A 114 12.70 -2.03 -1.11
C LEU A 114 11.26 -1.60 -1.33
N SER A 115 10.35 -1.96 -0.43
CA SER A 115 9.11 -1.22 -0.33
C SER A 115 9.43 0.17 0.24
N GLU A 116 8.90 1.24 -0.37
CA GLU A 116 9.21 2.64 -0.03
C GLU A 116 8.73 3.09 1.36
N ASP A 117 8.41 2.19 2.26
CA ASP A 117 7.96 2.51 3.63
C ASP A 117 9.14 2.75 4.59
N THR A 118 10.17 3.42 4.09
CA THR A 118 11.44 3.67 4.78
C THR A 118 11.44 4.95 5.60
N ARG A 119 10.42 5.21 6.39
CA ARG A 119 10.43 6.33 7.33
C ARG A 119 10.94 5.92 8.71
N GLY A 120 12.22 5.63 8.79
CA GLY A 120 12.89 5.30 10.05
C GLY A 120 14.25 4.69 9.78
N ALA A 121 15.15 4.71 10.75
CA ALA A 121 16.54 4.29 10.63
C ALA A 121 16.76 2.76 10.37
N GLY A 122 15.83 2.11 9.69
CA GLY A 122 15.88 0.71 9.28
C GLY A 122 14.91 0.42 8.16
N LEU A 123 15.23 -0.58 7.35
CA LEU A 123 14.41 -1.04 6.24
C LEU A 123 13.62 -2.28 6.65
N TRP A 124 12.33 -2.29 6.31
CA TRP A 124 11.51 -3.48 6.39
C TRP A 124 11.46 -4.15 5.03
N GLU A 125 11.78 -5.42 4.98
CA GLU A 125 11.75 -6.23 3.78
C GLU A 125 10.65 -7.29 3.92
N THR A 126 9.76 -7.38 2.92
CA THR A 126 8.78 -8.46 2.86
C THR A 126 9.42 -9.67 2.19
N LEU A 127 9.52 -10.77 2.92
CA LEU A 127 9.99 -12.04 2.38
C LEU A 127 8.80 -12.89 1.91
N TYR A 128 8.98 -13.53 0.77
CA TYR A 128 8.05 -14.50 0.21
C TYR A 128 8.50 -15.91 0.56
N PRO A 129 7.58 -16.89 0.73
CA PRO A 129 7.92 -18.25 1.13
C PRO A 129 9.01 -18.91 0.28
N ALA A 130 9.05 -18.63 -1.01
CA ALA A 130 10.06 -19.16 -1.92
C ALA A 130 11.49 -18.64 -1.61
N GLU A 131 11.62 -17.50 -0.97
CA GLU A 131 12.91 -16.88 -0.62
C GLU A 131 13.43 -17.38 0.73
N LEU A 132 12.53 -17.85 1.61
CA LEU A 132 12.90 -18.39 2.92
C LEU A 132 13.63 -19.73 2.81
N THR A 133 13.44 -20.50 1.73
CA THR A 133 14.02 -21.83 1.57
C THR A 133 15.48 -21.82 1.14
N GLN A 134 16.02 -20.71 0.65
CA GLN A 134 17.38 -20.64 0.11
C GLN A 134 18.38 -19.85 0.93
N LYS A 135 17.95 -18.97 1.84
CA LYS A 135 18.87 -18.02 2.51
C LYS A 135 18.90 -18.10 4.04
N HIS A 136 18.01 -18.86 4.67
CA HIS A 136 17.82 -18.76 6.13
C HIS A 136 17.86 -20.08 6.88
N PHE A 137 18.31 -21.18 6.22
CA PHE A 137 18.53 -22.47 6.88
C PHE A 137 19.95 -22.99 6.64
#